data_924bd2f7fd54ec91eafcd4c3c8ddaff6
#
_entry.id   924bd2f7fd54ec91eafcd4c3c8ddaff6
#
_cell.length_a   1.000
_cell.length_b   1.000
_cell.length_c   1.000
_cell.angle_alpha   90.00
_cell.angle_beta   90.00
_cell.angle_gamma   90.00
#
_symmetry.space_group_name_H-M   'P 1'
#
loop_
_entity.id
_entity.type
_entity.pdbx_description
1 polymer ?
#
loop_
_entity_poly.entity_id
_entity_poly.type
_entity_poly.pdbx_seq_one_letter_code
_entity_poly.pdbx_strand_id
1 'polypeptide(L)'
;MKINKKAALHNLGCKVNAYETEAMKQILENAGYEIVPFTEYADVYVVNTCSVTNMADRKSRQMLHKAKKMNPDAIVVGAGCYVQTKEAEALLDDTVDIVIGNNKKHELLAMLEAYENDHGKYGNVIDINHEKQEYEEMFLERTAEHTRAFIKVQDGCNQFCSYCIIPFARGRVRSRNSEDVIREVKRLAEHGFREIVLTGIHLSSYGVDTGDNLLHLIREVHNVDGIERIRLGSLEPRIVTDGFAAALAGLPKICPHFHLSLQSGCDATLQRMNRRYDTREYEEGCQILRKYFDHPAITTDVIVGFPGETEEEFAVTKEYLERIHFYEMHIFQYSKREGTKAAVMEHQVPEPVKKERSNILLALEKKMSEEFREYYVGKQVTALMEEAYEFEGETYFTGYTKEYVKIAVKSAADLSNQFVKGTIRGRLTDDIYLMVEF
;
A
#
# COMPACT_ATOMS: atom_id res chain seq x y z
N MET A 1 6.96 17.23 -31.86
CA MET A 1 5.89 18.21 -31.61
C MET A 1 5.60 18.17 -30.13
N LYS A 2 5.45 19.32 -29.45
CA LYS A 2 4.94 19.30 -28.06
C LYS A 2 3.49 18.84 -28.12
N ILE A 3 3.17 17.75 -27.43
CA ILE A 3 1.80 17.30 -27.22
C ILE A 3 1.17 18.35 -26.32
N ASN A 4 0.20 19.12 -26.82
CA ASN A 4 -0.50 20.14 -26.00
C ASN A 4 -1.80 19.56 -25.44
N LYS A 5 -1.72 18.34 -24.87
CA LYS A 5 -2.86 17.60 -24.33
C LYS A 5 -2.74 17.47 -22.82
N LYS A 6 -3.88 17.45 -22.15
CA LYS A 6 -3.99 17.27 -20.70
C LYS A 6 -4.26 15.82 -20.36
N ALA A 7 -3.60 15.32 -19.32
CA ALA A 7 -3.83 14.01 -18.76
C ALA A 7 -4.13 14.08 -17.28
N ALA A 8 -5.09 13.29 -16.81
CA ALA A 8 -5.47 13.19 -15.42
C ALA A 8 -5.43 11.71 -14.98
N LEU A 9 -4.77 11.43 -13.85
CA LEU A 9 -4.64 10.07 -13.34
C LEU A 9 -5.35 9.92 -12.00
N HIS A 10 -5.92 8.75 -11.76
CA HIS A 10 -6.54 8.39 -10.49
C HIS A 10 -6.06 7.03 -10.00
N ASN A 11 -5.58 7.01 -8.76
CA ASN A 11 -5.14 5.79 -8.11
C ASN A 11 -6.24 5.20 -7.22
N LEU A 12 -6.48 3.90 -7.36
CA LEU A 12 -7.29 3.11 -6.45
C LEU A 12 -6.47 1.94 -5.90
N GLY A 13 -6.58 1.69 -4.59
CA GLY A 13 -6.02 0.49 -3.96
C GLY A 13 -4.75 0.72 -3.15
N CYS A 14 -3.71 -0.06 -3.41
CA CYS A 14 -2.56 -0.22 -2.53
C CYS A 14 -1.36 0.67 -2.91
N LYS A 15 -0.31 0.64 -2.08
CA LYS A 15 0.96 1.35 -2.31
C LYS A 15 1.64 0.96 -3.62
N VAL A 16 1.46 -0.30 -4.08
CA VAL A 16 1.96 -0.75 -5.38
C VAL A 16 1.24 -0.01 -6.52
N ASN A 17 -0.11 0.10 -6.44
CA ASN A 17 -0.85 0.91 -7.42
C ASN A 17 -0.44 2.38 -7.38
N ALA A 18 -0.18 2.93 -6.19
CA ALA A 18 0.28 4.31 -6.06
C ALA A 18 1.60 4.54 -6.81
N TYR A 19 2.60 3.68 -6.58
CA TYR A 19 3.85 3.69 -7.33
C TYR A 19 3.64 3.61 -8.84
N GLU A 20 2.82 2.64 -9.29
CA GLU A 20 2.55 2.45 -10.73
C GLU A 20 1.81 3.65 -11.33
N THR A 21 0.94 4.33 -10.57
CA THR A 21 0.25 5.53 -11.05
C THR A 21 1.22 6.70 -11.21
N GLU A 22 2.13 6.90 -10.26
CA GLU A 22 3.16 7.94 -10.38
C GLU A 22 4.10 7.67 -11.56
N ALA A 23 4.48 6.40 -11.78
CA ALA A 23 5.29 6.03 -12.94
C ALA A 23 4.56 6.26 -14.29
N MET A 24 3.27 5.92 -14.38
CA MET A 24 2.44 6.23 -15.57
C MET A 24 2.31 7.75 -15.78
N LYS A 25 2.15 8.52 -14.70
CA LYS A 25 2.14 9.99 -14.75
C LYS A 25 3.42 10.52 -15.36
N GLN A 26 4.57 10.03 -14.90
CA GLN A 26 5.87 10.43 -15.43
C GLN A 26 6.08 10.05 -16.90
N ILE A 27 5.59 8.88 -17.34
CA ILE A 27 5.59 8.49 -18.74
C ILE A 27 4.85 9.54 -19.60
N LEU A 28 3.67 10.00 -19.15
CA LEU A 28 2.88 11.01 -19.84
C LEU A 28 3.54 12.41 -19.81
N GLU A 29 4.09 12.82 -18.67
CA GLU A 29 4.86 14.07 -18.54
C GLU A 29 6.06 14.11 -19.49
N ASN A 30 6.82 13.02 -19.56
CA ASN A 30 7.98 12.90 -20.46
C ASN A 30 7.56 12.93 -21.94
N ALA A 31 6.35 12.45 -22.26
CA ALA A 31 5.76 12.57 -23.60
C ALA A 31 5.20 13.96 -23.92
N GLY A 32 5.16 14.88 -22.91
CA GLY A 32 4.74 16.27 -23.09
C GLY A 32 3.28 16.53 -22.76
N TYR A 33 2.57 15.62 -22.07
CA TYR A 33 1.26 15.88 -21.52
C TYR A 33 1.35 16.80 -20.30
N GLU A 34 0.41 17.75 -20.18
CA GLU A 34 0.17 18.52 -18.97
C GLU A 34 -0.64 17.67 -17.98
N ILE A 35 -0.09 17.37 -16.81
CA ILE A 35 -0.81 16.62 -15.78
C ILE A 35 -1.70 17.58 -14.97
N VAL A 36 -2.99 17.26 -14.92
CA VAL A 36 -4.00 18.03 -14.19
C VAL A 36 -4.69 17.17 -13.13
N PRO A 37 -5.30 17.79 -12.09
CA PRO A 37 -6.14 17.06 -11.13
C PRO A 37 -7.26 16.28 -11.82
N PHE A 38 -7.58 15.08 -11.30
CA PHE A 38 -8.64 14.22 -11.90
C PHE A 38 -10.04 14.85 -11.90
N THR A 39 -10.22 15.96 -11.22
CA THR A 39 -11.47 16.74 -11.19
C THR A 39 -11.53 17.83 -12.25
N GLU A 40 -10.49 18.02 -13.03
CA GLU A 40 -10.43 18.98 -14.13
C GLU A 40 -10.66 18.32 -15.49
N TYR A 41 -10.90 19.14 -16.50
CA TYR A 41 -11.00 18.69 -17.88
C TYR A 41 -9.65 18.19 -18.38
N ALA A 42 -9.63 16.98 -18.93
CA ALA A 42 -8.45 16.37 -19.54
C ALA A 42 -8.82 15.66 -20.86
N ASP A 43 -7.83 15.53 -21.75
CA ASP A 43 -7.95 14.79 -23.00
C ASP A 43 -7.79 13.28 -22.80
N VAL A 44 -7.04 12.90 -21.75
CA VAL A 44 -6.78 11.51 -21.35
C VAL A 44 -7.04 11.36 -19.85
N TYR A 45 -7.83 10.36 -19.48
CA TYR A 45 -8.00 9.95 -18.09
C TYR A 45 -7.48 8.53 -17.92
N VAL A 46 -6.59 8.32 -16.95
CA VAL A 46 -6.07 7.00 -16.58
C VAL A 46 -6.56 6.64 -15.18
N VAL A 47 -7.30 5.54 -15.05
CA VAL A 47 -7.72 5.00 -13.75
C VAL A 47 -6.96 3.72 -13.48
N ASN A 48 -6.02 3.77 -12.51
CA ASN A 48 -5.33 2.58 -12.02
C ASN A 48 -6.23 1.87 -11.01
N THR A 49 -6.84 0.78 -11.43
CA THR A 49 -7.97 0.12 -10.79
C THR A 49 -7.55 -0.88 -9.72
N CYS A 50 -8.43 -1.13 -8.76
CA CYS A 50 -8.27 -2.13 -7.71
C CYS A 50 -9.39 -3.17 -7.75
N SER A 51 -9.09 -4.41 -7.32
CA SER A 51 -10.02 -5.54 -7.33
C SER A 51 -9.97 -6.40 -6.05
N VAL A 52 -9.40 -5.90 -4.94
CA VAL A 52 -9.28 -6.70 -3.70
C VAL A 52 -10.62 -6.93 -2.99
N THR A 53 -11.62 -6.07 -3.21
CA THR A 53 -12.98 -6.22 -2.68
C THR A 53 -14.02 -5.87 -3.74
N ASN A 54 -15.28 -6.30 -3.55
CA ASN A 54 -16.39 -5.90 -4.44
C ASN A 54 -16.60 -4.37 -4.44
N MET A 55 -16.35 -3.71 -3.30
CA MET A 55 -16.41 -2.26 -3.22
C MET A 55 -15.31 -1.61 -4.07
N ALA A 56 -14.11 -2.19 -4.11
CA ALA A 56 -13.02 -1.71 -4.96
C ALA A 56 -13.37 -1.82 -6.45
N ASP A 57 -13.98 -2.93 -6.89
CA ASP A 57 -14.49 -3.08 -8.27
C ASP A 57 -15.54 -2.01 -8.60
N ARG A 58 -16.49 -1.79 -7.67
CA ARG A 58 -17.53 -0.76 -7.85
C ARG A 58 -16.92 0.64 -7.97
N LYS A 59 -15.96 0.97 -7.09
CA LYS A 59 -15.25 2.26 -7.16
C LYS A 59 -14.45 2.40 -8.46
N SER A 60 -13.81 1.33 -8.93
CA SER A 60 -13.08 1.32 -10.21
C SER A 60 -14.00 1.69 -11.37
N ARG A 61 -15.15 1.03 -11.51
CA ARG A 61 -16.16 1.38 -12.54
C ARG A 61 -16.67 2.81 -12.39
N GLN A 62 -16.99 3.23 -11.16
CA GLN A 62 -17.48 4.59 -10.91
C GLN A 62 -16.48 5.67 -11.37
N MET A 63 -15.18 5.45 -11.18
CA MET A 63 -14.16 6.41 -11.59
C MET A 63 -13.96 6.42 -13.11
N LEU A 64 -14.03 5.26 -13.79
CA LEU A 64 -14.03 5.17 -15.25
C LEU A 64 -15.22 5.91 -15.85
N HIS A 65 -16.43 5.67 -15.37
CA HIS A 65 -17.63 6.38 -15.81
C HIS A 65 -17.58 7.88 -15.50
N LYS A 66 -17.01 8.26 -14.34
CA LYS A 66 -16.83 9.68 -14.00
C LYS A 66 -15.91 10.38 -15.00
N ALA A 67 -14.81 9.75 -15.40
CA ALA A 67 -13.91 10.31 -16.42
C ALA A 67 -14.63 10.64 -17.72
N LYS A 68 -15.39 9.69 -18.28
CA LYS A 68 -16.16 9.89 -19.52
C LYS A 68 -17.26 10.94 -19.37
N LYS A 69 -17.84 11.07 -18.16
CA LYS A 69 -18.83 12.12 -17.88
C LYS A 69 -18.21 13.52 -17.84
N MET A 70 -16.96 13.65 -17.39
CA MET A 70 -16.26 14.93 -17.31
C MET A 70 -15.86 15.45 -18.68
N ASN A 71 -15.41 14.56 -19.57
CA ASN A 71 -15.15 14.84 -20.96
C ASN A 71 -15.58 13.64 -21.82
N PRO A 72 -16.72 13.72 -22.53
CA PRO A 72 -17.21 12.64 -23.41
C PRO A 72 -16.22 12.27 -24.53
N ASP A 73 -15.40 13.22 -24.96
CA ASP A 73 -14.43 13.05 -26.05
C ASP A 73 -13.06 12.57 -25.57
N ALA A 74 -12.86 12.48 -24.23
CA ALA A 74 -11.60 12.01 -23.67
C ALA A 74 -11.34 10.55 -23.95
N ILE A 75 -10.06 10.20 -24.08
CA ILE A 75 -9.59 8.81 -24.05
C ILE A 75 -9.58 8.35 -22.60
N VAL A 76 -10.37 7.32 -22.27
CA VAL A 76 -10.45 6.74 -20.94
C VAL A 76 -9.69 5.41 -20.90
N VAL A 77 -8.64 5.37 -20.10
CA VAL A 77 -7.77 4.21 -19.91
C VAL A 77 -8.08 3.54 -18.57
N GLY A 78 -8.52 2.30 -18.60
CA GLY A 78 -8.61 1.44 -17.44
C GLY A 78 -7.33 0.61 -17.30
N ALA A 79 -6.57 0.77 -16.21
CA ALA A 79 -5.38 -0.02 -15.93
C ALA A 79 -5.50 -0.80 -14.62
N GLY A 80 -4.73 -1.87 -14.43
CA GLY A 80 -4.55 -2.53 -13.13
C GLY A 80 -5.46 -3.71 -12.84
N CYS A 81 -5.73 -3.97 -11.55
CA CYS A 81 -6.25 -5.26 -11.09
C CYS A 81 -7.69 -5.55 -11.52
N TYR A 82 -8.59 -4.56 -11.56
CA TYR A 82 -9.97 -4.79 -11.98
C TYR A 82 -10.01 -5.21 -13.45
N VAL A 83 -9.36 -4.43 -14.33
CA VAL A 83 -9.35 -4.74 -15.76
C VAL A 83 -8.59 -6.03 -16.08
N GLN A 84 -7.58 -6.39 -15.28
CA GLN A 84 -6.87 -7.66 -15.41
C GLN A 84 -7.78 -8.87 -15.11
N THR A 85 -8.67 -8.77 -14.13
CA THR A 85 -9.54 -9.88 -13.71
C THR A 85 -10.90 -9.89 -14.40
N LYS A 86 -11.28 -8.78 -15.02
CA LYS A 86 -12.58 -8.54 -15.65
C LYS A 86 -12.42 -7.89 -17.04
N GLU A 87 -11.44 -8.37 -17.81
CA GLU A 87 -11.10 -7.80 -19.12
C GLU A 87 -12.32 -7.70 -20.04
N ALA A 88 -13.08 -8.80 -20.19
CA ALA A 88 -14.25 -8.83 -21.06
C ALA A 88 -15.32 -7.81 -20.63
N GLU A 89 -15.57 -7.64 -19.32
CA GLU A 89 -16.50 -6.63 -18.81
C GLU A 89 -15.99 -5.20 -19.10
N ALA A 90 -14.68 -4.97 -18.94
CA ALA A 90 -14.08 -3.67 -19.17
C ALA A 90 -14.05 -3.29 -20.65
N LEU A 91 -13.81 -4.22 -21.57
CA LEU A 91 -13.85 -3.99 -23.01
C LEU A 91 -15.27 -3.77 -23.55
N LEU A 92 -16.29 -4.36 -22.89
CA LEU A 92 -17.70 -4.13 -23.23
C LEU A 92 -18.27 -2.83 -22.67
N ASP A 93 -17.57 -2.18 -21.73
CA ASP A 93 -17.96 -0.91 -21.16
C ASP A 93 -17.69 0.24 -22.16
N ASP A 94 -18.73 0.89 -22.63
CA ASP A 94 -18.62 1.98 -23.62
C ASP A 94 -17.91 3.23 -23.10
N THR A 95 -17.67 3.33 -21.82
CA THR A 95 -16.92 4.42 -21.20
C THR A 95 -15.41 4.19 -21.18
N VAL A 96 -14.94 2.98 -21.54
CA VAL A 96 -13.51 2.61 -21.53
C VAL A 96 -13.04 2.43 -22.97
N ASP A 97 -12.03 3.19 -23.34
CA ASP A 97 -11.44 3.16 -24.69
C ASP A 97 -10.22 2.22 -24.76
N ILE A 98 -9.41 2.19 -23.69
CA ILE A 98 -8.19 1.39 -23.60
C ILE A 98 -8.17 0.61 -22.28
N VAL A 99 -7.83 -0.69 -22.35
CA VAL A 99 -7.68 -1.59 -21.20
C VAL A 99 -6.23 -2.06 -21.11
N ILE A 100 -5.55 -1.79 -19.99
CA ILE A 100 -4.15 -2.19 -19.74
C ILE A 100 -4.07 -3.07 -18.51
N GLY A 101 -3.71 -4.35 -18.70
CA GLY A 101 -3.52 -5.30 -17.59
C GLY A 101 -2.30 -4.97 -16.73
N ASN A 102 -2.14 -5.74 -15.65
CA ASN A 102 -0.93 -5.69 -14.85
C ASN A 102 0.27 -6.22 -15.68
N ASN A 103 1.46 -5.69 -15.42
CA ASN A 103 2.69 -6.00 -16.16
C ASN A 103 2.71 -5.48 -17.61
N LYS A 104 1.85 -4.50 -17.95
CA LYS A 104 1.75 -3.87 -19.26
C LYS A 104 1.61 -2.34 -19.20
N LYS A 105 1.75 -1.74 -18.02
CA LYS A 105 1.53 -0.29 -17.82
C LYS A 105 2.61 0.58 -18.46
N HIS A 106 3.82 0.03 -18.64
CA HIS A 106 4.90 0.70 -19.39
C HIS A 106 4.54 0.96 -20.86
N GLU A 107 3.59 0.21 -21.42
CA GLU A 107 3.12 0.36 -22.81
C GLU A 107 2.03 1.45 -22.96
N LEU A 108 1.67 2.20 -21.88
CA LEU A 108 0.60 3.20 -21.89
C LEU A 108 0.69 4.18 -23.08
N LEU A 109 1.88 4.73 -23.34
CA LEU A 109 2.06 5.71 -24.42
C LEU A 109 1.82 5.09 -25.80
N ALA A 110 2.36 3.90 -26.05
CA ALA A 110 2.17 3.19 -27.32
C ALA A 110 0.69 2.83 -27.56
N MET A 111 -0.06 2.49 -26.49
CA MET A 111 -1.48 2.22 -26.56
C MET A 111 -2.30 3.49 -26.88
N LEU A 112 -1.93 4.64 -26.31
CA LEU A 112 -2.55 5.93 -26.63
C LEU A 112 -2.32 6.31 -28.09
N GLU A 113 -1.07 6.17 -28.58
CA GLU A 113 -0.71 6.45 -29.99
C GLU A 113 -1.48 5.52 -30.95
N ALA A 114 -1.61 4.24 -30.62
CA ALA A 114 -2.40 3.30 -31.43
C ALA A 114 -3.87 3.69 -31.50
N TYR A 115 -4.47 4.05 -30.37
CA TYR A 115 -5.87 4.49 -30.30
C TYR A 115 -6.11 5.78 -31.14
N GLU A 116 -5.20 6.74 -31.07
CA GLU A 116 -5.33 7.99 -31.84
C GLU A 116 -5.27 7.80 -33.36
N ASN A 117 -4.64 6.70 -33.82
CA ASN A 117 -4.52 6.40 -35.24
C ASN A 117 -5.78 5.78 -35.87
N ASP A 118 -6.52 4.94 -35.13
CA ASP A 118 -7.66 4.20 -35.71
C ASP A 118 -8.96 4.28 -34.86
N HIS A 119 -8.90 4.85 -33.64
CA HIS A 119 -10.04 4.98 -32.73
C HIS A 119 -10.74 3.65 -32.37
N GLY A 120 -10.02 2.52 -32.48
CA GLY A 120 -10.50 1.21 -32.07
C GLY A 120 -10.40 1.02 -30.56
N LYS A 121 -11.26 0.16 -29.98
CA LYS A 121 -11.06 -0.29 -28.57
C LYS A 121 -9.83 -1.17 -28.49
N TYR A 122 -8.92 -0.86 -27.58
CA TYR A 122 -7.69 -1.61 -27.38
C TYR A 122 -7.65 -2.31 -26.01
N GLY A 123 -7.28 -3.58 -26.02
CA GLY A 123 -6.97 -4.35 -24.82
C GLY A 123 -5.55 -4.91 -24.89
N ASN A 124 -4.77 -4.68 -23.85
CA ASN A 124 -3.46 -5.31 -23.66
C ASN A 124 -3.43 -5.95 -22.27
N VAL A 125 -4.09 -7.10 -22.17
CA VAL A 125 -4.18 -7.90 -20.95
C VAL A 125 -3.60 -9.28 -21.27
N ILE A 126 -2.55 -9.64 -20.54
CA ILE A 126 -1.87 -10.92 -20.70
C ILE A 126 -2.47 -11.98 -19.78
N ASP A 127 -2.36 -13.24 -20.15
CA ASP A 127 -2.63 -14.37 -19.23
C ASP A 127 -1.48 -14.47 -18.21
N ILE A 128 -1.57 -13.62 -17.17
CA ILE A 128 -0.50 -13.39 -16.19
C ILE A 128 -0.15 -14.64 -15.37
N ASN A 129 -0.95 -15.69 -15.43
CA ASN A 129 -0.72 -16.94 -14.72
C ASN A 129 -0.12 -18.06 -15.58
N HIS A 130 -0.34 -18.03 -16.89
CA HIS A 130 0.12 -19.07 -17.81
C HIS A 130 1.32 -18.64 -18.65
N GLU A 131 1.50 -17.33 -18.85
CA GLU A 131 2.68 -16.79 -19.51
C GLU A 131 3.78 -16.49 -18.50
N LYS A 132 5.02 -16.88 -18.80
CA LYS A 132 6.18 -16.49 -17.98
C LYS A 132 6.36 -14.98 -18.08
N GLN A 133 6.34 -14.31 -16.95
CA GLN A 133 6.51 -12.87 -16.85
C GLN A 133 7.79 -12.51 -16.12
N GLU A 134 8.49 -11.50 -16.61
CA GLU A 134 9.53 -10.80 -15.89
C GLU A 134 8.93 -9.63 -15.09
N TYR A 135 9.72 -9.03 -14.21
CA TYR A 135 9.29 -7.83 -13.49
C TYR A 135 9.11 -6.67 -14.49
N GLU A 136 7.98 -5.97 -14.39
CA GLU A 136 7.71 -4.77 -15.19
C GLU A 136 8.54 -3.60 -14.69
N GLU A 137 9.59 -3.22 -15.42
CA GLU A 137 10.42 -2.08 -15.07
C GLU A 137 9.67 -0.77 -15.34
N MET A 138 9.48 -0.02 -14.29
CA MET A 138 9.00 1.36 -14.28
C MET A 138 9.87 2.14 -13.30
N PHE A 139 10.16 3.40 -13.58
CA PHE A 139 11.06 4.23 -12.79
C PHE A 139 10.38 5.52 -12.35
N LEU A 140 10.70 5.97 -11.14
CA LEU A 140 10.39 7.31 -10.67
C LEU A 140 11.66 8.15 -10.65
N GLU A 141 11.64 9.30 -11.31
CA GLU A 141 12.69 10.31 -11.18
C GLU A 141 12.37 11.30 -10.07
N ARG A 142 11.07 11.59 -9.92
CA ARG A 142 10.52 12.46 -8.87
C ARG A 142 9.08 12.07 -8.58
N THR A 143 8.60 12.35 -7.41
CA THR A 143 7.16 12.32 -7.08
C THR A 143 6.74 13.71 -6.66
N ALA A 144 5.59 14.18 -7.11
CA ALA A 144 5.17 15.56 -6.89
C ALA A 144 4.41 15.77 -5.56
N GLU A 145 3.94 14.71 -4.92
CA GLU A 145 2.89 14.83 -3.90
C GLU A 145 3.24 14.26 -2.52
N HIS A 146 4.43 13.62 -2.33
CA HIS A 146 4.74 12.96 -1.07
C HIS A 146 6.17 13.24 -0.59
N THR A 147 6.30 13.49 0.70
CA THR A 147 7.59 13.59 1.40
C THR A 147 8.31 12.24 1.45
N ARG A 148 7.54 11.15 1.34
CA ARG A 148 8.02 9.76 1.27
C ARG A 148 7.84 9.21 -0.14
N ALA A 149 8.88 8.55 -0.67
CA ALA A 149 8.78 7.86 -1.93
C ALA A 149 8.48 6.37 -1.73
N PHE A 150 7.39 5.89 -2.34
CA PHE A 150 7.13 4.46 -2.45
C PHE A 150 7.98 3.88 -3.57
N ILE A 151 8.62 2.75 -3.32
CA ILE A 151 9.39 2.01 -4.33
C ILE A 151 8.85 0.60 -4.41
N LYS A 152 8.29 0.25 -5.55
CA LYS A 152 7.85 -1.11 -5.85
C LYS A 152 9.07 -1.96 -6.16
N VAL A 153 9.37 -2.93 -5.29
CA VAL A 153 10.51 -3.85 -5.45
C VAL A 153 10.08 -5.28 -5.77
N GLN A 154 8.78 -5.59 -5.62
CA GLN A 154 8.25 -6.93 -5.81
C GLN A 154 6.81 -6.87 -6.31
N ASP A 155 6.40 -7.80 -7.17
CA ASP A 155 5.04 -7.97 -7.66
C ASP A 155 4.62 -9.45 -7.66
N GLY A 156 3.29 -9.69 -7.72
CA GLY A 156 2.74 -11.04 -7.69
C GLY A 156 2.85 -11.74 -6.34
N CYS A 157 2.17 -12.89 -6.19
CA CYS A 157 2.14 -13.64 -4.93
C CYS A 157 1.87 -15.12 -5.17
N ASN A 158 2.62 -16.00 -4.47
CA ASN A 158 2.48 -17.46 -4.54
C ASN A 158 1.76 -18.06 -3.32
N GLN A 159 1.16 -17.26 -2.43
CA GLN A 159 0.53 -17.76 -1.20
C GLN A 159 -0.82 -18.44 -1.45
N PHE A 160 -1.60 -17.98 -2.43
CA PHE A 160 -2.93 -18.54 -2.75
C PHE A 160 -3.85 -18.65 -1.54
N CYS A 161 -3.88 -17.61 -0.70
CA CYS A 161 -4.87 -17.52 0.38
C CYS A 161 -6.27 -17.68 -0.20
N SER A 162 -7.13 -18.44 0.49
CA SER A 162 -8.42 -18.89 -0.06
C SER A 162 -9.39 -17.77 -0.45
N TYR A 163 -9.21 -16.57 0.11
CA TYR A 163 -10.01 -15.37 -0.17
C TYR A 163 -9.40 -14.41 -1.21
N CYS A 164 -8.15 -14.65 -1.61
CA CYS A 164 -7.35 -13.62 -2.26
C CYS A 164 -7.38 -13.74 -3.79
N ILE A 165 -7.74 -12.65 -4.46
CA ILE A 165 -7.76 -12.56 -5.93
C ILE A 165 -6.37 -12.19 -6.51
N ILE A 166 -5.43 -11.75 -5.68
CA ILE A 166 -4.15 -11.20 -6.12
C ILE A 166 -3.31 -12.16 -6.98
N PRO A 167 -3.19 -13.46 -6.67
CA PRO A 167 -2.45 -14.38 -7.55
C PRO A 167 -3.02 -14.44 -8.98
N PHE A 168 -4.31 -14.15 -9.14
CA PHE A 168 -5.00 -14.15 -10.44
C PHE A 168 -4.92 -12.78 -11.13
N ALA A 169 -4.84 -11.70 -10.33
CA ALA A 169 -4.72 -10.34 -10.87
C ALA A 169 -3.29 -9.92 -11.18
N ARG A 170 -2.31 -10.41 -10.39
CA ARG A 170 -0.90 -9.99 -10.49
C ARG A 170 0.07 -11.13 -10.79
N GLY A 171 -0.42 -12.37 -10.85
CA GLY A 171 0.40 -13.54 -11.19
C GLY A 171 1.39 -13.94 -10.10
N ARG A 172 2.45 -14.63 -10.54
CA ARG A 172 3.48 -15.19 -9.67
C ARG A 172 4.45 -14.12 -9.15
N VAL A 173 5.20 -14.48 -8.13
CA VAL A 173 6.27 -13.64 -7.57
C VAL A 173 7.24 -13.22 -8.67
N ARG A 174 7.51 -11.94 -8.74
CA ARG A 174 8.52 -11.31 -9.57
C ARG A 174 9.23 -10.25 -8.73
N SER A 175 10.53 -10.36 -8.65
CA SER A 175 11.37 -9.42 -7.90
C SER A 175 12.10 -8.49 -8.85
N ARG A 176 12.18 -7.23 -8.48
CA ARG A 176 12.96 -6.24 -9.19
C ARG A 176 14.45 -6.45 -8.91
N ASN A 177 15.29 -6.21 -9.92
CA ASN A 177 16.73 -6.27 -9.74
C ASN A 177 17.19 -5.23 -8.71
N SER A 178 18.04 -5.65 -7.76
CA SER A 178 18.52 -4.76 -6.68
C SER A 178 19.30 -3.56 -7.21
N GLU A 179 20.10 -3.70 -8.28
CA GLU A 179 20.84 -2.58 -8.88
C GLU A 179 19.89 -1.49 -9.43
N ASP A 180 18.76 -1.91 -10.03
CA ASP A 180 17.75 -0.98 -10.54
C ASP A 180 17.01 -0.25 -9.39
N VAL A 181 16.72 -0.96 -8.32
CA VAL A 181 16.16 -0.35 -7.10
C VAL A 181 17.13 0.69 -6.54
N ILE A 182 18.41 0.35 -6.39
CA ILE A 182 19.41 1.27 -5.84
C ILE A 182 19.61 2.49 -6.76
N ARG A 183 19.57 2.30 -8.07
CA ARG A 183 19.65 3.42 -9.02
C ARG A 183 18.49 4.39 -8.84
N GLU A 184 17.28 3.89 -8.68
CA GLU A 184 16.10 4.72 -8.41
C GLU A 184 16.18 5.41 -7.04
N VAL A 185 16.57 4.70 -5.98
CA VAL A 185 16.73 5.27 -4.63
C VAL A 185 17.74 6.43 -4.65
N LYS A 186 18.89 6.28 -5.35
CA LYS A 186 19.89 7.35 -5.50
C LYS A 186 19.29 8.58 -6.20
N ARG A 187 18.55 8.39 -7.28
CA ARG A 187 17.89 9.50 -7.98
C ARG A 187 16.89 10.23 -7.07
N LEU A 188 16.08 9.49 -6.33
CA LEU A 188 15.14 10.09 -5.38
C LEU A 188 15.88 10.86 -4.27
N ALA A 189 16.99 10.34 -3.76
CA ALA A 189 17.83 11.06 -2.79
C ALA A 189 18.41 12.37 -3.36
N GLU A 190 18.88 12.35 -4.62
CA GLU A 190 19.35 13.54 -5.35
C GLU A 190 18.24 14.60 -5.53
N HIS A 191 16.97 14.17 -5.63
CA HIS A 191 15.81 15.05 -5.67
C HIS A 191 15.27 15.45 -4.27
N GLY A 192 16.01 15.12 -3.20
CA GLY A 192 15.71 15.56 -1.84
C GLY A 192 14.76 14.66 -1.06
N PHE A 193 14.37 13.50 -1.56
CA PHE A 193 13.60 12.54 -0.77
C PHE A 193 14.45 11.97 0.35
N ARG A 194 13.92 11.96 1.57
CA ARG A 194 14.64 11.54 2.78
C ARG A 194 14.10 10.26 3.39
N GLU A 195 12.87 9.86 3.05
CA GLU A 195 12.26 8.60 3.48
C GLU A 195 11.81 7.76 2.27
N ILE A 196 12.22 6.48 2.28
CA ILE A 196 11.83 5.47 1.28
C ILE A 196 10.93 4.43 1.92
N VAL A 197 9.88 4.05 1.23
CA VAL A 197 9.00 2.93 1.62
C VAL A 197 9.17 1.81 0.60
N LEU A 198 9.90 0.75 0.97
CA LEU A 198 10.00 -0.44 0.14
C LEU A 198 8.66 -1.16 0.14
N THR A 199 8.06 -1.33 -1.03
CA THR A 199 6.73 -1.91 -1.17
C THR A 199 6.69 -3.05 -2.18
N GLY A 200 5.76 -3.97 -1.96
CA GLY A 200 5.47 -5.09 -2.83
C GLY A 200 4.11 -5.70 -2.51
N ILE A 201 3.66 -6.59 -3.35
CA ILE A 201 2.44 -7.37 -3.11
C ILE A 201 2.64 -8.37 -1.96
N HIS A 202 3.83 -8.97 -1.90
CA HIS A 202 4.27 -9.85 -0.82
C HIS A 202 5.77 -9.63 -0.61
N LEU A 203 6.09 -8.53 0.07
CA LEU A 203 7.47 -8.04 0.20
C LEU A 203 8.44 -9.11 0.75
N SER A 204 7.96 -9.97 1.65
CA SER A 204 8.74 -11.09 2.20
C SER A 204 9.17 -12.13 1.16
N SER A 205 8.58 -12.13 -0.04
CA SER A 205 9.00 -12.99 -1.15
C SER A 205 10.01 -12.34 -2.10
N TYR A 206 10.49 -11.14 -1.78
CA TYR A 206 11.52 -10.51 -2.60
C TYR A 206 12.77 -11.41 -2.70
N GLY A 207 13.25 -11.59 -3.93
CA GLY A 207 14.45 -12.34 -4.24
C GLY A 207 14.28 -13.85 -4.41
N VAL A 208 13.09 -14.42 -4.07
CA VAL A 208 12.85 -15.87 -4.19
C VAL A 208 13.01 -16.39 -5.62
N ASP A 209 12.66 -15.58 -6.60
CA ASP A 209 12.73 -15.89 -8.03
C ASP A 209 14.09 -15.52 -8.69
N THR A 210 14.87 -14.66 -8.03
CA THR A 210 16.16 -14.18 -8.55
C THR A 210 17.37 -14.73 -7.79
N GLY A 211 17.17 -15.38 -6.63
CA GLY A 211 18.24 -15.84 -5.75
C GLY A 211 18.80 -14.77 -4.82
N ASP A 212 18.15 -13.62 -4.75
CA ASP A 212 18.42 -12.54 -3.80
C ASP A 212 17.51 -12.67 -2.55
N ASN A 213 17.55 -11.71 -1.63
CA ASN A 213 16.67 -11.66 -0.47
C ASN A 213 16.42 -10.23 0.02
N LEU A 214 15.32 -10.06 0.76
CA LEU A 214 14.90 -8.74 1.23
C LEU A 214 15.94 -8.07 2.15
N LEU A 215 16.62 -8.81 3.02
CA LEU A 215 17.62 -8.24 3.93
C LEU A 215 18.83 -7.68 3.17
N HIS A 216 19.26 -8.36 2.11
CA HIS A 216 20.33 -7.86 1.23
C HIS A 216 19.90 -6.53 0.60
N LEU A 217 18.72 -6.46 -0.02
CA LEU A 217 18.20 -5.22 -0.61
C LEU A 217 18.11 -4.08 0.43
N ILE A 218 17.61 -4.36 1.64
CA ILE A 218 17.50 -3.36 2.70
C ILE A 218 18.89 -2.79 3.06
N ARG A 219 19.91 -3.63 3.14
CA ARG A 219 21.29 -3.19 3.42
C ARG A 219 21.84 -2.30 2.32
N GLU A 220 21.61 -2.67 1.07
CA GLU A 220 22.03 -1.84 -0.07
C GLU A 220 21.33 -0.47 -0.07
N VAL A 221 20.01 -0.44 0.16
CA VAL A 221 19.26 0.83 0.29
C VAL A 221 19.75 1.65 1.49
N HIS A 222 20.09 0.99 2.60
CA HIS A 222 20.64 1.66 3.79
C HIS A 222 21.95 2.40 3.49
N ASN A 223 22.77 1.89 2.57
CA ASN A 223 24.04 2.51 2.20
C ASN A 223 23.89 3.72 1.25
N VAL A 224 22.69 4.02 0.76
CA VAL A 224 22.48 5.18 -0.11
C VAL A 224 22.51 6.46 0.72
N ASP A 225 23.41 7.39 0.34
CA ASP A 225 23.50 8.71 0.95
C ASP A 225 22.26 9.55 0.61
N GLY A 226 21.87 10.45 1.51
CA GLY A 226 20.70 11.33 1.39
C GLY A 226 19.39 10.68 1.86
N ILE A 227 19.28 9.35 1.88
CA ILE A 227 18.15 8.67 2.53
C ILE A 227 18.44 8.55 4.02
N GLU A 228 17.49 8.96 4.85
CA GLU A 228 17.60 8.96 6.32
C GLU A 228 16.62 7.99 6.99
N ARG A 229 15.57 7.58 6.28
CA ARG A 229 14.58 6.61 6.76
C ARG A 229 14.23 5.58 5.71
N ILE A 230 14.10 4.34 6.16
CA ILE A 230 13.63 3.21 5.37
C ILE A 230 12.46 2.58 6.10
N ARG A 231 11.32 2.53 5.46
CA ARG A 231 10.12 1.89 5.96
C ARG A 231 9.79 0.69 5.11
N LEU A 232 9.31 -0.37 5.75
CA LEU A 232 8.93 -1.60 5.06
C LEU A 232 7.43 -1.64 4.85
N GLY A 233 7.01 -2.11 3.68
CA GLY A 233 5.63 -2.50 3.41
C GLY A 233 5.22 -3.75 4.19
N SER A 234 4.08 -4.33 3.83
CA SER A 234 3.54 -5.50 4.53
C SER A 234 4.48 -6.70 4.48
N LEU A 235 4.75 -7.26 5.66
CA LEU A 235 5.56 -8.45 5.85
C LEU A 235 4.68 -9.65 6.21
N GLU A 236 5.12 -10.82 5.81
CA GLU A 236 4.59 -12.08 6.30
C GLU A 236 5.33 -12.45 7.60
N PRO A 237 4.65 -12.92 8.67
CA PRO A 237 5.26 -13.07 10.00
C PRO A 237 6.48 -13.97 10.02
N ARG A 238 6.54 -15.02 9.21
CA ARG A 238 7.64 -16.01 9.16
C ARG A 238 8.98 -15.46 8.69
N ILE A 239 9.04 -14.25 8.09
CA ILE A 239 10.33 -13.60 7.81
C ILE A 239 10.99 -13.06 9.07
N VAL A 240 10.20 -12.82 10.14
CA VAL A 240 10.67 -12.24 11.39
C VAL A 240 11.36 -13.31 12.24
N THR A 241 12.63 -13.53 11.94
CA THR A 241 13.52 -14.38 12.75
C THR A 241 14.41 -13.50 13.63
N ASP A 242 15.02 -14.08 14.69
CA ASP A 242 16.02 -13.38 15.51
C ASP A 242 17.13 -12.75 14.64
N GLY A 243 17.62 -13.51 13.65
CA GLY A 243 18.68 -13.02 12.75
C GLY A 243 18.23 -11.84 11.88
N PHE A 244 16.99 -11.88 11.35
CA PHE A 244 16.43 -10.79 10.57
C PHE A 244 16.20 -9.54 11.41
N ALA A 245 15.56 -9.68 12.58
CA ALA A 245 15.27 -8.55 13.46
C ALA A 245 16.55 -7.92 14.03
N ALA A 246 17.53 -8.74 14.45
CA ALA A 246 18.85 -8.25 14.89
C ALA A 246 19.58 -7.48 13.79
N ALA A 247 19.53 -7.98 12.55
CA ALA A 247 20.13 -7.29 11.42
C ALA A 247 19.46 -5.95 11.14
N LEU A 248 18.12 -5.87 11.17
CA LEU A 248 17.37 -4.61 11.00
C LEU A 248 17.67 -3.61 12.12
N ALA A 249 17.74 -4.06 13.37
CA ALA A 249 18.07 -3.22 14.52
C ALA A 249 19.47 -2.59 14.44
N GLY A 250 20.40 -3.26 13.74
CA GLY A 250 21.72 -2.73 13.42
C GLY A 250 21.75 -1.68 12.30
N LEU A 251 20.61 -1.38 11.67
CA LEU A 251 20.47 -0.41 10.55
C LEU A 251 19.73 0.85 11.02
N PRO A 252 20.41 1.92 11.42
CA PRO A 252 19.79 3.09 12.06
C PRO A 252 18.77 3.83 11.19
N LYS A 253 18.75 3.66 9.86
CA LYS A 253 17.73 4.24 8.98
C LYS A 253 16.40 3.48 9.01
N ILE A 254 16.36 2.25 9.51
CA ILE A 254 15.12 1.47 9.61
C ILE A 254 14.16 2.14 10.59
N CYS A 255 12.91 2.27 10.15
CA CYS A 255 11.81 2.71 10.99
C CYS A 255 11.26 1.51 11.78
N PRO A 256 11.17 1.57 13.13
CA PRO A 256 10.58 0.49 13.94
C PRO A 256 9.05 0.50 13.84
N HIS A 257 8.55 0.39 12.62
CA HIS A 257 7.15 0.27 12.25
C HIS A 257 7.00 -0.91 11.32
N PHE A 258 6.31 -1.95 11.78
CA PHE A 258 6.20 -3.24 11.09
C PHE A 258 4.74 -3.62 10.89
N HIS A 259 4.33 -3.68 9.64
CA HIS A 259 3.02 -4.22 9.30
C HIS A 259 3.14 -5.72 9.05
N LEU A 260 2.61 -6.53 9.97
CA LEU A 260 2.58 -7.98 9.87
C LEU A 260 1.16 -8.45 9.58
N SER A 261 0.94 -9.10 8.44
CA SER A 261 -0.41 -9.53 8.01
C SER A 261 -0.89 -10.74 8.81
N LEU A 262 -1.76 -10.55 9.83
CA LEU A 262 -2.33 -11.61 10.67
C LEU A 262 -3.54 -12.28 10.02
N GLN A 263 -4.53 -11.52 9.65
CA GLN A 263 -5.83 -11.87 9.07
C GLN A 263 -6.85 -12.43 10.08
N SER A 264 -6.47 -13.32 11.02
CA SER A 264 -7.32 -13.82 12.11
C SER A 264 -6.47 -14.27 13.29
N GLY A 265 -6.96 -14.09 14.52
CA GLY A 265 -6.34 -14.60 15.74
C GLY A 265 -6.80 -16.01 16.14
N CYS A 266 -7.46 -16.75 15.23
CA CYS A 266 -7.91 -18.12 15.46
C CYS A 266 -7.30 -19.07 14.42
N ASP A 267 -6.60 -20.11 14.89
CA ASP A 267 -5.90 -21.06 14.01
C ASP A 267 -6.83 -21.81 13.06
N ALA A 268 -8.04 -22.18 13.50
CA ALA A 268 -9.03 -22.83 12.64
C ALA A 268 -9.44 -21.93 11.47
N THR A 269 -9.59 -20.62 11.71
CA THR A 269 -9.87 -19.64 10.66
C THR A 269 -8.66 -19.41 9.76
N LEU A 270 -7.44 -19.30 10.30
CA LEU A 270 -6.20 -19.18 9.52
C LEU A 270 -6.00 -20.40 8.59
N GLN A 271 -6.29 -21.59 9.08
CA GLN A 271 -6.23 -22.82 8.26
C GLN A 271 -7.23 -22.78 7.09
N ARG A 272 -8.49 -22.37 7.32
CA ARG A 272 -9.49 -22.18 6.25
C ARG A 272 -9.07 -21.08 5.27
N MET A 273 -8.40 -20.03 5.75
CA MET A 273 -7.81 -18.98 4.93
C MET A 273 -6.61 -19.44 4.12
N ASN A 274 -6.10 -20.65 4.33
CA ASN A 274 -4.88 -21.19 3.72
C ASN A 274 -3.64 -20.38 4.08
N ARG A 275 -3.56 -19.89 5.34
CA ARG A 275 -2.35 -19.22 5.85
C ARG A 275 -1.28 -20.24 6.16
N ARG A 276 -0.01 -19.82 6.06
CA ARG A 276 1.17 -20.69 6.21
C ARG A 276 1.80 -20.62 7.60
N TYR A 277 1.19 -19.88 8.51
CA TYR A 277 1.57 -19.71 9.91
C TYR A 277 0.35 -19.91 10.81
N ASP A 278 0.60 -20.19 12.08
CA ASP A 278 -0.37 -20.21 13.16
C ASP A 278 -0.26 -18.97 14.07
N THR A 279 -1.14 -18.86 15.06
CA THR A 279 -1.16 -17.75 16.01
C THR A 279 0.10 -17.71 16.88
N ARG A 280 0.69 -18.85 17.22
CA ARG A 280 1.92 -18.95 18.01
C ARG A 280 3.12 -18.41 17.23
N GLU A 281 3.30 -18.84 15.98
CA GLU A 281 4.38 -18.35 15.10
C GLU A 281 4.27 -16.83 14.89
N TYR A 282 3.02 -16.31 14.77
CA TYR A 282 2.79 -14.87 14.66
C TYR A 282 3.18 -14.12 15.93
N GLU A 283 2.76 -14.61 17.10
CA GLU A 283 3.11 -14.03 18.41
C GLU A 283 4.61 -14.04 18.64
N GLU A 284 5.31 -15.15 18.33
CA GLU A 284 6.77 -15.24 18.39
C GLU A 284 7.43 -14.15 17.54
N GLY A 285 6.95 -13.89 16.32
CA GLY A 285 7.42 -12.79 15.48
C GLY A 285 7.25 -11.42 16.13
N CYS A 286 6.10 -11.15 16.76
CA CYS A 286 5.87 -9.91 17.51
C CYS A 286 6.84 -9.77 18.71
N GLN A 287 7.05 -10.85 19.44
CA GLN A 287 7.97 -10.87 20.59
C GLN A 287 9.43 -10.65 20.15
N ILE A 288 9.85 -11.23 19.03
CA ILE A 288 11.18 -11.00 18.45
C ILE A 288 11.35 -9.52 18.09
N LEU A 289 10.39 -8.88 17.45
CA LEU A 289 10.48 -7.45 17.15
C LEU A 289 10.59 -6.60 18.43
N ARG A 290 9.79 -6.89 19.46
CA ARG A 290 9.84 -6.21 20.76
C ARG A 290 11.12 -6.46 21.54
N LYS A 291 11.84 -7.54 21.27
CA LYS A 291 13.15 -7.83 21.84
C LYS A 291 14.25 -6.93 21.25
N TYR A 292 14.19 -6.64 19.97
CA TYR A 292 15.25 -5.91 19.27
C TYR A 292 14.97 -4.42 19.08
N PHE A 293 13.72 -3.99 19.18
CA PHE A 293 13.31 -2.58 19.03
C PHE A 293 12.59 -2.11 20.29
N ASP A 294 12.91 -0.90 20.73
CA ASP A 294 12.18 -0.27 21.83
C ASP A 294 10.82 0.22 21.36
N HIS A 295 9.77 -0.36 21.93
CA HIS A 295 8.37 -0.04 21.67
C HIS A 295 8.03 0.07 20.16
N PRO A 296 8.27 -0.95 19.34
CA PRO A 296 8.03 -0.89 17.91
C PRO A 296 6.52 -0.79 17.61
N ALA A 297 6.17 -0.02 16.60
CA ALA A 297 4.81 0.02 16.08
C ALA A 297 4.53 -1.27 15.28
N ILE A 298 3.72 -2.15 15.83
CA ILE A 298 3.27 -3.37 15.13
C ILE A 298 1.83 -3.13 14.68
N THR A 299 1.60 -3.21 13.38
CA THR A 299 0.29 -3.02 12.76
C THR A 299 -0.12 -4.27 11.99
N THR A 300 -1.44 -4.45 11.75
CA THR A 300 -1.92 -5.65 11.08
C THR A 300 -3.22 -5.45 10.33
N ASP A 301 -3.55 -6.41 9.46
CA ASP A 301 -4.88 -6.56 8.86
C ASP A 301 -5.64 -7.68 9.56
N VAL A 302 -6.96 -7.49 9.78
CA VAL A 302 -7.87 -8.52 10.32
C VAL A 302 -9.12 -8.59 9.47
N ILE A 303 -9.51 -9.81 9.09
CA ILE A 303 -10.75 -10.09 8.34
C ILE A 303 -11.75 -10.72 9.30
N VAL A 304 -12.92 -10.09 9.48
CA VAL A 304 -14.03 -10.63 10.25
C VAL A 304 -15.11 -11.24 9.35
N GLY A 305 -15.79 -12.26 9.86
CA GLY A 305 -16.88 -12.92 9.14
C GLY A 305 -16.39 -13.73 7.95
N PHE A 306 -15.22 -14.36 8.07
CA PHE A 306 -14.74 -15.34 7.10
C PHE A 306 -15.68 -16.56 7.08
N PRO A 307 -15.89 -17.24 5.93
CA PRO A 307 -16.76 -18.42 5.88
C PRO A 307 -16.43 -19.45 6.96
N GLY A 308 -17.46 -19.87 7.71
CA GLY A 308 -17.33 -20.79 8.85
C GLY A 308 -16.80 -20.19 10.15
N GLU A 309 -16.53 -18.88 10.22
CA GLU A 309 -16.14 -18.23 11.49
C GLU A 309 -17.31 -18.25 12.46
N THR A 310 -17.18 -19.02 13.55
CA THR A 310 -18.20 -19.09 14.62
C THR A 310 -18.06 -17.93 15.62
N GLU A 311 -18.97 -17.83 16.57
CA GLU A 311 -18.89 -16.83 17.64
C GLU A 311 -17.72 -17.11 18.57
N GLU A 312 -17.45 -18.38 18.86
CA GLU A 312 -16.30 -18.82 19.66
C GLU A 312 -14.97 -18.48 18.97
N GLU A 313 -14.86 -18.72 17.67
CA GLU A 313 -13.66 -18.38 16.88
C GLU A 313 -13.42 -16.86 16.83
N PHE A 314 -14.50 -16.07 16.73
CA PHE A 314 -14.41 -14.62 16.82
C PHE A 314 -13.98 -14.15 18.23
N ALA A 315 -14.52 -14.75 19.29
CA ALA A 315 -14.11 -14.45 20.66
C ALA A 315 -12.62 -14.75 20.90
N VAL A 316 -12.13 -15.91 20.41
CA VAL A 316 -10.70 -16.28 20.43
C VAL A 316 -9.85 -15.25 19.67
N THR A 317 -10.30 -14.81 18.48
CA THR A 317 -9.61 -13.77 17.71
C THR A 317 -9.52 -12.47 18.50
N LYS A 318 -10.62 -12.01 19.10
CA LYS A 318 -10.64 -10.77 19.89
C LYS A 318 -9.67 -10.84 21.07
N GLU A 319 -9.69 -11.94 21.85
CA GLU A 319 -8.77 -12.16 22.97
C GLU A 319 -7.32 -12.16 22.53
N TYR A 320 -7.01 -12.81 21.40
CA TYR A 320 -5.68 -12.82 20.80
C TYR A 320 -5.20 -11.43 20.46
N LEU A 321 -6.05 -10.61 19.80
CA LEU A 321 -5.73 -9.23 19.44
C LEU A 321 -5.46 -8.36 20.65
N GLU A 322 -6.26 -8.49 21.71
CA GLU A 322 -6.05 -7.81 23.00
C GLU A 322 -4.68 -8.19 23.61
N ARG A 323 -4.31 -9.48 23.57
CA ARG A 323 -3.05 -9.97 24.13
C ARG A 323 -1.83 -9.50 23.33
N ILE A 324 -1.89 -9.51 21.99
CA ILE A 324 -0.78 -9.03 21.17
C ILE A 324 -0.59 -7.51 21.31
N HIS A 325 -1.64 -6.76 21.48
CA HIS A 325 -1.63 -5.32 21.69
C HIS A 325 -0.96 -4.56 20.53
N PHE A 326 -1.71 -4.41 19.45
CA PHE A 326 -1.25 -3.73 18.23
C PHE A 326 -1.29 -2.19 18.38
N TYR A 327 -0.44 -1.51 17.61
CA TYR A 327 -0.57 -0.06 17.41
C TYR A 327 -1.79 0.26 16.57
N GLU A 328 -1.92 -0.35 15.39
CA GLU A 328 -3.07 -0.15 14.49
C GLU A 328 -3.52 -1.48 13.89
N MET A 329 -4.82 -1.60 13.67
CA MET A 329 -5.42 -2.74 12.99
C MET A 329 -6.36 -2.26 11.89
N HIS A 330 -6.14 -2.70 10.67
CA HIS A 330 -7.09 -2.50 9.58
C HIS A 330 -8.12 -3.63 9.58
N ILE A 331 -9.35 -3.30 9.97
CA ILE A 331 -10.43 -4.28 10.11
C ILE A 331 -11.25 -4.33 8.83
N PHE A 332 -11.28 -5.50 8.19
CA PHE A 332 -12.02 -5.76 6.98
C PHE A 332 -13.16 -6.75 7.22
N GLN A 333 -14.33 -6.47 6.70
CA GLN A 333 -15.38 -7.48 6.56
C GLN A 333 -15.04 -8.37 5.38
N TYR A 334 -15.14 -9.68 5.55
CA TYR A 334 -14.91 -10.61 4.43
C TYR A 334 -15.77 -10.24 3.23
N SER A 335 -15.13 -10.03 2.08
CA SER A 335 -15.75 -9.71 0.80
C SER A 335 -15.68 -10.93 -0.12
N LYS A 336 -16.83 -11.49 -0.48
CA LYS A 336 -16.93 -12.65 -1.37
C LYS A 336 -16.41 -12.28 -2.77
N ARG A 337 -15.26 -12.85 -3.17
CA ARG A 337 -14.63 -12.59 -4.47
C ARG A 337 -14.82 -13.75 -5.41
N GLU A 338 -15.49 -13.53 -6.54
CA GLU A 338 -15.63 -14.51 -7.60
C GLU A 338 -14.27 -15.05 -8.04
N GLY A 339 -14.17 -16.35 -8.31
CA GLY A 339 -12.93 -17.04 -8.68
C GLY A 339 -12.04 -17.43 -7.50
N THR A 340 -12.36 -17.03 -6.26
CA THR A 340 -11.62 -17.46 -5.06
C THR A 340 -12.26 -18.69 -4.42
N LYS A 341 -11.44 -19.50 -3.72
CA LYS A 341 -11.95 -20.69 -2.99
C LYS A 341 -12.95 -20.31 -1.91
N ALA A 342 -12.71 -19.23 -1.17
CA ALA A 342 -13.60 -18.80 -0.10
C ALA A 342 -14.98 -18.35 -0.60
N ALA A 343 -15.10 -17.95 -1.87
CA ALA A 343 -16.37 -17.54 -2.44
C ALA A 343 -17.40 -18.67 -2.54
N VAL A 344 -16.94 -19.91 -2.63
CA VAL A 344 -17.78 -21.12 -2.75
C VAL A 344 -17.82 -21.97 -1.47
N MET A 345 -17.15 -21.54 -0.41
CA MET A 345 -17.24 -22.20 0.90
C MET A 345 -18.64 -22.08 1.48
N GLU A 346 -19.07 -23.13 2.16
CA GLU A 346 -20.30 -23.14 2.95
C GLU A 346 -20.20 -22.22 4.17
N HIS A 347 -21.30 -22.03 4.88
CA HIS A 347 -21.37 -21.23 6.12
C HIS A 347 -20.88 -19.79 5.95
N GLN A 348 -21.31 -19.13 4.87
CA GLN A 348 -21.07 -17.70 4.68
C GLN A 348 -21.70 -16.91 5.83
N VAL A 349 -20.90 -16.06 6.49
CA VAL A 349 -21.37 -15.24 7.61
C VAL A 349 -22.26 -14.11 7.10
N PRO A 350 -23.43 -13.85 7.71
CA PRO A 350 -24.34 -12.77 7.29
C PRO A 350 -23.73 -11.38 7.49
N GLU A 351 -24.06 -10.43 6.61
CA GLU A 351 -23.55 -9.06 6.65
C GLU A 351 -23.79 -8.33 8.00
N PRO A 352 -24.94 -8.47 8.68
CA PRO A 352 -25.14 -7.85 10.01
C PRO A 352 -24.12 -8.34 11.04
N VAL A 353 -23.80 -9.65 11.05
CA VAL A 353 -22.80 -10.24 11.95
C VAL A 353 -21.41 -9.72 11.66
N LYS A 354 -21.01 -9.65 10.37
CA LYS A 354 -19.74 -9.05 9.96
C LYS A 354 -19.60 -7.60 10.43
N LYS A 355 -20.68 -6.82 10.29
CA LYS A 355 -20.72 -5.41 10.72
C LYS A 355 -20.56 -5.30 12.23
N GLU A 356 -21.26 -6.13 13.01
CA GLU A 356 -21.14 -6.16 14.46
C GLU A 356 -19.72 -6.49 14.91
N ARG A 357 -19.15 -7.59 14.40
CA ARG A 357 -17.76 -7.99 14.69
C ARG A 357 -16.75 -6.91 14.29
N SER A 358 -16.95 -6.28 13.15
CA SER A 358 -16.11 -5.16 12.70
C SER A 358 -16.15 -3.99 13.68
N ASN A 359 -17.34 -3.60 14.17
CA ASN A 359 -17.50 -2.51 15.13
C ASN A 359 -16.83 -2.83 16.49
N ILE A 360 -16.91 -4.07 16.95
CA ILE A 360 -16.24 -4.53 18.18
C ILE A 360 -14.72 -4.38 18.04
N LEU A 361 -14.15 -4.83 16.92
CA LEU A 361 -12.70 -4.75 16.72
C LEU A 361 -12.22 -3.32 16.43
N LEU A 362 -13.01 -2.47 15.79
CA LEU A 362 -12.68 -1.05 15.59
C LEU A 362 -12.63 -0.30 16.92
N ALA A 363 -13.51 -0.63 17.86
CA ALA A 363 -13.46 -0.05 19.21
C ALA A 363 -12.20 -0.51 19.98
N LEU A 364 -11.83 -1.78 19.84
CA LEU A 364 -10.61 -2.33 20.43
C LEU A 364 -9.35 -1.67 19.80
N GLU A 365 -9.32 -1.55 18.48
CA GLU A 365 -8.24 -0.89 17.72
C GLU A 365 -8.03 0.53 18.21
N LYS A 366 -9.10 1.33 18.29
CA LYS A 366 -9.02 2.73 18.75
C LYS A 366 -8.38 2.81 20.14
N LYS A 367 -8.79 1.95 21.07
CA LYS A 367 -8.24 1.92 22.44
C LYS A 367 -6.73 1.61 22.41
N MET A 368 -6.32 0.54 21.74
CA MET A 368 -4.90 0.13 21.70
C MET A 368 -4.03 1.16 20.98
N SER A 369 -4.54 1.77 19.90
CA SER A 369 -3.85 2.82 19.15
C SER A 369 -3.65 4.08 20.01
N GLU A 370 -4.64 4.46 20.82
CA GLU A 370 -4.50 5.56 21.77
C GLU A 370 -3.45 5.25 22.85
N GLU A 371 -3.48 4.05 23.44
CA GLU A 371 -2.52 3.60 24.46
C GLU A 371 -1.08 3.60 23.90
N PHE A 372 -0.88 3.15 22.67
CA PHE A 372 0.42 3.19 22.01
C PHE A 372 0.94 4.62 21.82
N ARG A 373 0.11 5.54 21.39
CA ARG A 373 0.50 6.94 21.17
C ARG A 373 0.77 7.68 22.49
N GLU A 374 -0.04 7.42 23.53
CA GLU A 374 0.17 8.00 24.87
C GLU A 374 1.53 7.65 25.48
N TYR A 375 2.10 6.48 25.15
CA TYR A 375 3.46 6.12 25.56
C TYR A 375 4.51 7.16 25.16
N TYR A 376 4.28 7.89 24.07
CA TYR A 376 5.23 8.89 23.56
C TYR A 376 5.06 10.28 24.18
N VAL A 377 4.01 10.52 24.97
CA VAL A 377 3.83 11.81 25.67
C VAL A 377 4.98 12.02 26.67
N GLY A 378 5.60 13.19 26.63
CA GLY A 378 6.78 13.53 27.42
C GLY A 378 8.11 13.05 26.84
N LYS A 379 8.10 12.23 25.78
CA LYS A 379 9.33 11.74 25.15
C LYS A 379 9.83 12.69 24.07
N GLN A 380 11.14 12.69 23.90
CA GLN A 380 11.83 13.35 22.80
C GLN A 380 11.77 12.46 21.55
N VAL A 381 11.30 13.03 20.45
CA VAL A 381 11.17 12.34 19.16
C VAL A 381 11.73 13.18 18.03
N THR A 382 11.98 12.54 16.90
CA THR A 382 12.26 13.21 15.63
C THR A 382 11.17 12.83 14.64
N ALA A 383 10.54 13.82 14.03
CA ALA A 383 9.53 13.60 12.99
C ALA A 383 9.97 14.19 11.65
N LEU A 384 9.60 13.54 10.57
CA LEU A 384 9.67 14.09 9.22
C LEU A 384 8.36 14.80 8.94
N MET A 385 8.43 16.11 8.72
CA MET A 385 7.24 16.94 8.47
C MET A 385 6.81 16.83 7.01
N GLU A 386 5.50 16.88 6.77
CA GLU A 386 4.92 16.61 5.44
C GLU A 386 4.13 17.81 4.91
N GLU A 387 3.12 18.26 5.61
CA GLU A 387 2.15 19.24 5.10
C GLU A 387 1.71 20.25 6.17
N ALA A 388 1.30 21.42 5.71
CA ALA A 388 0.65 22.40 6.57
C ALA A 388 -0.75 21.92 6.99
N TYR A 389 -1.14 22.23 8.21
CA TYR A 389 -2.42 21.87 8.81
C TYR A 389 -2.99 23.05 9.61
N GLU A 390 -4.15 23.52 9.23
CA GLU A 390 -4.85 24.60 9.93
C GLU A 390 -5.76 24.02 11.02
N PHE A 391 -5.57 24.46 12.25
CA PHE A 391 -6.39 24.07 13.39
C PHE A 391 -6.64 25.24 14.33
N GLU A 392 -7.91 25.54 14.63
CA GLU A 392 -8.34 26.66 15.50
C GLU A 392 -7.75 28.02 15.14
N GLY A 393 -7.53 28.27 13.84
CA GLY A 393 -6.97 29.54 13.36
C GLY A 393 -5.45 29.69 13.48
N GLU A 394 -4.77 28.59 13.80
CA GLU A 394 -3.31 28.52 13.91
C GLU A 394 -2.74 27.54 12.88
N THR A 395 -1.58 27.87 12.34
CA THR A 395 -0.88 27.02 11.35
C THR A 395 0.08 26.08 12.06
N TYR A 396 -0.08 24.80 11.77
CA TYR A 396 0.81 23.72 12.17
C TYR A 396 1.41 23.06 10.93
N PHE A 397 2.50 22.32 11.12
CA PHE A 397 2.98 21.33 10.16
C PHE A 397 2.82 19.96 10.78
N THR A 398 2.23 19.02 10.03
CA THR A 398 2.08 17.64 10.48
C THR A 398 3.14 16.75 9.85
N GLY A 399 3.48 15.68 10.55
CA GLY A 399 4.47 14.70 10.11
C GLY A 399 4.47 13.47 10.99
N TYR A 400 5.42 12.57 10.77
CA TYR A 400 5.46 11.28 11.45
C TYR A 400 6.81 11.00 12.09
N THR A 401 6.76 10.39 13.28
CA THR A 401 7.94 9.77 13.90
C THR A 401 8.37 8.51 13.13
N LYS A 402 9.48 7.89 13.52
CA LYS A 402 9.89 6.59 12.95
C LYS A 402 8.86 5.49 13.21
N GLU A 403 8.21 5.52 14.36
CA GLU A 403 7.15 4.59 14.80
C GLU A 403 5.79 4.90 14.20
N TYR A 404 5.72 5.90 13.32
CA TYR A 404 4.51 6.32 12.61
C TYR A 404 3.48 7.05 13.47
N VAL A 405 3.87 7.62 14.62
CA VAL A 405 3.00 8.50 15.41
C VAL A 405 2.88 9.84 14.68
N LYS A 406 1.64 10.25 14.39
CA LYS A 406 1.35 11.53 13.74
C LYS A 406 1.47 12.66 14.76
N ILE A 407 2.29 13.64 14.45
CA ILE A 407 2.52 14.80 15.29
C ILE A 407 2.27 16.10 14.52
N ALA A 408 2.06 17.19 15.26
CA ALA A 408 1.98 18.53 14.73
C ALA A 408 2.96 19.46 15.47
N VAL A 409 3.59 20.35 14.73
CA VAL A 409 4.45 21.44 15.27
C VAL A 409 3.85 22.75 14.81
N LYS A 410 3.64 23.69 15.77
CA LYS A 410 3.20 25.04 15.41
C LYS A 410 4.36 25.80 14.80
N SER A 411 4.21 26.27 13.57
CA SER A 411 5.25 27.02 12.86
C SER A 411 4.64 27.96 11.82
N ALA A 412 5.22 29.16 11.73
CA ALA A 412 4.95 30.10 10.64
C ALA A 412 5.87 29.87 9.41
N ALA A 413 6.97 29.13 9.59
CA ALA A 413 7.88 28.74 8.51
C ALA A 413 7.45 27.40 7.91
N ASP A 414 7.72 27.22 6.62
CA ASP A 414 7.50 25.93 5.94
C ASP A 414 8.50 24.88 6.47
N LEU A 415 7.95 23.83 7.09
CA LEU A 415 8.71 22.69 7.61
C LEU A 415 8.62 21.45 6.71
N SER A 416 7.97 21.53 5.55
CA SER A 416 7.79 20.39 4.64
C SER A 416 9.14 19.75 4.30
N ASN A 417 9.18 18.40 4.35
CA ASN A 417 10.38 17.59 4.11
C ASN A 417 11.56 17.86 5.05
N GLN A 418 11.31 18.43 6.24
CA GLN A 418 12.33 18.68 7.26
C GLN A 418 12.18 17.72 8.44
N PHE A 419 13.33 17.32 9.01
CA PHE A 419 13.33 16.61 10.28
C PHE A 419 13.31 17.62 11.42
N VAL A 420 12.28 17.52 12.24
CA VAL A 420 12.10 18.36 13.43
C VAL A 420 12.25 17.48 14.67
N LYS A 421 13.01 17.96 15.66
CA LYS A 421 13.21 17.33 16.96
C LYS A 421 12.42 18.09 18.02
N GLY A 422 11.74 17.36 18.89
CA GLY A 422 10.96 18.00 19.94
C GLY A 422 10.44 17.00 20.97
N THR A 423 9.69 17.52 21.94
CA THR A 423 9.02 16.74 22.98
C THR A 423 7.52 16.71 22.72
N ILE A 424 6.91 15.53 22.68
CA ILE A 424 5.46 15.38 22.59
C ILE A 424 4.84 15.84 23.90
N ARG A 425 3.88 16.80 23.85
CA ARG A 425 3.26 17.43 25.01
C ARG A 425 1.88 16.90 25.34
N GLY A 426 1.17 16.34 24.37
CA GLY A 426 -0.18 15.82 24.51
C GLY A 426 -0.91 15.80 23.17
N ARG A 427 -2.20 15.59 23.19
CA ARG A 427 -3.05 15.55 22.00
C ARG A 427 -3.38 16.95 21.48
N LEU A 428 -3.29 17.14 20.18
CA LEU A 428 -3.88 18.28 19.47
C LEU A 428 -5.29 17.93 18.96
N THR A 429 -5.45 16.72 18.41
CA THR A 429 -6.71 16.11 18.03
C THR A 429 -6.74 14.64 18.49
N ASP A 430 -7.80 13.88 18.18
CA ASP A 430 -7.87 12.44 18.51
C ASP A 430 -6.67 11.65 17.96
N ASP A 431 -6.14 12.04 16.78
CA ASP A 431 -5.11 11.28 16.07
C ASP A 431 -3.77 12.01 15.95
N ILE A 432 -3.71 13.30 16.30
CA ILE A 432 -2.50 14.13 16.13
C ILE A 432 -2.02 14.60 17.51
N TYR A 433 -0.73 14.42 17.76
CA TYR A 433 -0.09 14.86 18.99
C TYR A 433 0.73 16.14 18.78
N LEU A 434 0.64 17.09 19.70
CA LEU A 434 1.40 18.31 19.69
C LEU A 434 2.84 18.04 20.11
N MET A 435 3.79 18.47 19.30
CA MET A 435 5.21 18.46 19.62
C MET A 435 5.73 19.90 19.74
N VAL A 436 6.54 20.16 20.74
CA VAL A 436 7.25 21.42 20.92
C VAL A 436 8.72 21.20 20.64
N GLU A 437 9.28 22.01 19.74
CA GLU A 437 10.70 21.99 19.36
C GLU A 437 11.61 22.39 20.55
N PHE A 438 12.88 22.01 20.45
CA PHE A 438 13.95 22.45 21.37
C PHE A 438 14.59 23.72 20.89
#